data_b0ab322a355a580440f8859fc3743855
#
_entry.id   b0ab322a355a580440f8859fc3743855
#
_cell.length_a   1.000
_cell.length_b   1.000
_cell.length_c   1.000
_cell.angle_alpha   90.00
_cell.angle_beta   90.00
_cell.angle_gamma   90.00
#
_symmetry.space_group_name_H-M   'P 1'
#
loop_
_entity.id
_entity.type
_entity.pdbx_description
1 polymer ?
#
loop_
_entity_poly.entity_id
_entity_poly.type
_entity_poly.pdbx_seq_one_letter_code
_entity_poly.pdbx_strand_id
1 'polypeptide(L)'
;ALTLKRKIDASNKERTDMVEYIDSYFLQKYSGVAVKDSAKINSESPAWAIDRLSILALKIYHMNEEATRAEASQEHRDNCQAKLNVLLEQRTDLSTAIDDLLQDIENGDKFMKVYKQMKMYNDDELNPVLYQNKK
;
A
#
# COMPACT_ATOMS: atom_id res chain seq x y z
N ALA A 1 26.01 0.41 -5.77
CA ALA A 1 24.83 0.39 -6.64
C ALA A 1 24.08 -0.93 -6.58
N LEU A 2 24.72 -2.05 -6.89
CA LEU A 2 24.09 -3.38 -6.87
C LEU A 2 23.65 -3.79 -5.46
N THR A 3 24.47 -3.51 -4.44
CA THR A 3 24.16 -3.81 -3.04
C THR A 3 22.91 -3.05 -2.57
N LEU A 4 22.79 -1.76 -2.92
CA LEU A 4 21.63 -0.95 -2.60
C LEU A 4 20.39 -1.47 -3.32
N LYS A 5 20.51 -1.81 -4.61
CA LYS A 5 19.42 -2.39 -5.38
C LYS A 5 18.89 -3.68 -4.73
N ARG A 6 19.79 -4.56 -4.29
CA ARG A 6 19.41 -5.81 -3.61
C ARG A 6 18.69 -5.57 -2.29
N LYS A 7 19.12 -4.57 -1.52
CA LYS A 7 18.45 -4.17 -0.28
C LYS A 7 17.05 -3.64 -0.55
N ILE A 8 16.87 -2.83 -1.58
CA ILE A 8 15.57 -2.30 -2.00
C ILE A 8 14.68 -3.45 -2.45
N ASP A 9 15.19 -4.36 -3.28
CA ASP A 9 14.43 -5.51 -3.77
C ASP A 9 14.00 -6.43 -2.60
N ALA A 10 14.88 -6.67 -1.63
CA ALA A 10 14.56 -7.47 -0.45
C ALA A 10 13.48 -6.80 0.40
N SER A 11 13.56 -5.49 0.62
CA SER A 11 12.57 -4.72 1.36
C SER A 11 11.21 -4.75 0.67
N ASN A 12 11.19 -4.58 -0.65
CA ASN A 12 9.96 -4.65 -1.45
C ASN A 12 9.34 -6.06 -1.39
N LYS A 13 10.18 -7.10 -1.42
CA LYS A 13 9.72 -8.48 -1.29
C LYS A 13 9.06 -8.71 0.07
N GLU A 14 9.69 -8.27 1.16
CA GLU A 14 9.13 -8.41 2.51
C GLU A 14 7.78 -7.71 2.63
N ARG A 15 7.67 -6.49 2.07
CA ARG A 15 6.41 -5.74 2.06
C ARG A 15 5.33 -6.46 1.28
N THR A 16 5.65 -6.99 0.10
CA THR A 16 4.71 -7.76 -0.73
C THR A 16 4.28 -9.05 -0.04
N ASP A 17 5.21 -9.76 0.59
CA ASP A 17 4.91 -10.97 1.34
C ASP A 17 3.97 -10.68 2.52
N MET A 18 4.16 -9.55 3.20
CA MET A 18 3.28 -9.12 4.28
C MET A 18 1.87 -8.79 3.77
N VAL A 19 1.77 -8.10 2.62
CA VAL A 19 0.48 -7.81 1.98
C VAL A 19 -0.26 -9.11 1.65
N GLU A 20 0.42 -10.07 1.04
CA GLU A 20 -0.17 -11.38 0.72
C GLU A 20 -0.60 -12.13 1.98
N TYR A 21 0.17 -12.06 3.05
CA TYR A 21 -0.17 -12.65 4.34
C TYR A 21 -1.44 -12.03 4.93
N ILE A 22 -1.54 -10.72 4.93
CA ILE A 22 -2.72 -10.00 5.45
C ILE A 22 -3.96 -10.34 4.62
N ASP A 23 -3.84 -10.37 3.29
CA ASP A 23 -4.95 -10.76 2.42
C ASP A 23 -5.39 -12.21 2.66
N SER A 24 -4.46 -13.12 2.92
CA SER A 24 -4.77 -14.50 3.28
C SER A 24 -5.62 -14.58 4.56
N TYR A 25 -5.30 -13.73 5.54
CA TYR A 25 -6.10 -13.61 6.76
C TYR A 25 -7.55 -13.19 6.46
N PHE A 26 -7.73 -12.16 5.65
CA PHE A 26 -9.06 -11.67 5.30
C PHE A 26 -9.84 -12.68 4.44
N LEU A 27 -9.17 -13.36 3.50
CA LEU A 27 -9.80 -14.42 2.72
C LEU A 27 -10.35 -15.51 3.62
N GLN A 28 -9.58 -15.93 4.62
CA GLN A 28 -10.02 -16.93 5.59
C GLN A 28 -11.16 -16.40 6.46
N LYS A 29 -11.02 -15.18 6.96
CA LYS A 29 -12.02 -14.54 7.83
C LYS A 29 -13.39 -14.44 7.15
N TYR A 30 -13.42 -14.11 5.87
CA TYR A 30 -14.64 -13.92 5.11
C TYR A 30 -15.02 -15.10 4.22
N SER A 31 -14.37 -16.25 4.38
CA SER A 31 -14.63 -17.44 3.56
C SER A 31 -16.07 -17.96 3.65
N GLY A 32 -16.75 -17.72 4.78
CA GLY A 32 -18.15 -18.14 4.99
C GLY A 32 -19.19 -17.13 4.53
N VAL A 33 -18.79 -15.99 3.97
CA VAL A 33 -19.71 -14.95 3.53
C VAL A 33 -20.40 -15.36 2.24
N ALA A 34 -21.74 -15.26 2.21
CA ALA A 34 -22.52 -15.44 0.99
C ALA A 34 -22.42 -14.17 0.16
N VAL A 35 -21.65 -14.22 -0.92
CA VAL A 35 -21.46 -13.10 -1.84
C VAL A 35 -22.71 -12.91 -2.69
N LYS A 36 -23.24 -11.68 -2.72
CA LYS A 36 -24.43 -11.35 -3.51
C LYS A 36 -24.12 -11.39 -5.01
N ASP A 37 -25.11 -11.72 -5.83
CA ASP A 37 -24.96 -11.72 -7.30
C ASP A 37 -24.61 -10.34 -7.83
N SER A 38 -25.04 -9.27 -7.16
CA SER A 38 -24.76 -7.88 -7.50
C SER A 38 -23.38 -7.39 -7.00
N ALA A 39 -22.63 -8.22 -6.28
CA ALA A 39 -21.34 -7.84 -5.71
C ALA A 39 -20.33 -7.46 -6.79
N LYS A 40 -19.61 -6.38 -6.53
CA LYS A 40 -18.57 -5.89 -7.43
C LYS A 40 -17.18 -6.19 -6.86
N ILE A 41 -16.20 -6.34 -7.75
CA ILE A 41 -14.79 -6.47 -7.39
C ILE A 41 -14.23 -5.07 -7.16
N ASN A 42 -13.47 -4.90 -6.07
CA ASN A 42 -12.76 -3.67 -5.81
C ASN A 42 -11.44 -3.63 -6.61
N SER A 43 -10.93 -2.43 -6.89
CA SER A 43 -9.68 -2.27 -7.66
C SER A 43 -8.44 -2.77 -6.91
N GLU A 44 -8.50 -2.80 -5.59
CA GLU A 44 -7.42 -3.31 -4.74
C GLU A 44 -7.98 -4.10 -3.58
N SER A 45 -7.16 -5.01 -3.04
CA SER A 45 -7.51 -5.79 -1.87
C SER A 45 -7.41 -4.96 -0.58
N PRO A 46 -8.02 -5.40 0.53
CA PRO A 46 -7.86 -4.73 1.82
C PRO A 46 -6.39 -4.52 2.22
N ALA A 47 -5.54 -5.52 2.01
CA ALA A 47 -4.13 -5.41 2.39
C ALA A 47 -3.38 -4.37 1.55
N TRP A 48 -3.66 -4.27 0.24
CA TRP A 48 -3.07 -3.23 -0.60
C TRP A 48 -3.56 -1.83 -0.20
N ALA A 49 -4.81 -1.70 0.22
CA ALA A 49 -5.34 -0.45 0.77
C ALA A 49 -4.64 -0.07 2.08
N ILE A 50 -4.37 -1.04 2.95
CA ILE A 50 -3.60 -0.83 4.18
C ILE A 50 -2.15 -0.45 3.87
N ASP A 51 -1.53 -1.06 2.87
CA ASP A 51 -0.20 -0.68 2.41
C ASP A 51 -0.17 0.79 1.95
N ARG A 52 -1.18 1.21 1.20
CA ARG A 52 -1.34 2.62 0.80
C ARG A 52 -1.43 3.55 2.03
N LEU A 53 -2.16 3.14 3.06
CA LEU A 53 -2.27 3.89 4.30
C LEU A 53 -0.91 4.00 5.03
N SER A 54 -0.10 2.95 5.00
CA SER A 54 1.25 2.97 5.60
C SER A 54 2.18 3.96 4.90
N ILE A 55 2.10 4.04 3.57
CA ILE A 55 2.86 5.02 2.78
C ILE A 55 2.42 6.44 3.12
N LEU A 56 1.12 6.65 3.25
CA LEU A 56 0.56 7.95 3.64
C LEU A 56 1.03 8.36 5.04
N ALA A 57 1.07 7.43 6.00
CA ALA A 57 1.58 7.68 7.34
C ALA A 57 3.03 8.18 7.33
N LEU A 58 3.87 7.59 6.48
CA LEU A 58 5.26 8.01 6.31
C LEU A 58 5.35 9.43 5.73
N LYS A 59 4.52 9.74 4.73
CA LYS A 59 4.44 11.09 4.16
C LYS A 59 4.02 12.12 5.22
N ILE A 60 3.05 11.80 6.05
CA ILE A 60 2.58 12.66 7.14
C ILE A 60 3.71 12.93 8.13
N TYR A 61 4.45 11.91 8.51
CA TYR A 61 5.58 12.05 9.42
C TYR A 61 6.63 13.02 8.87
N HIS A 62 7.07 12.82 7.64
CA HIS A 62 8.08 13.68 7.01
C HIS A 62 7.58 15.10 6.76
N MET A 63 6.31 15.25 6.37
CA MET A 63 5.74 16.59 6.16
C MET A 63 5.62 17.35 7.48
N ASN A 64 5.29 16.66 8.56
CA ASN A 64 5.25 17.27 9.89
C ASN A 64 6.64 17.73 10.36
N GLU A 65 7.68 16.95 10.09
CA GLU A 65 9.06 17.37 10.36
C GLU A 65 9.38 18.69 9.64
N GLU A 66 9.05 18.79 8.34
CA GLU A 66 9.31 20.02 7.57
C GLU A 66 8.47 21.19 8.05
N ALA A 67 7.21 20.99 8.39
CA ALA A 67 6.31 22.04 8.89
C ALA A 67 6.76 22.61 10.24
N THR A 68 7.56 21.86 11.01
CA THR A 68 8.04 22.25 12.34
C THR A 68 9.54 22.48 12.41
N ARG A 69 10.25 22.40 11.29
CA ARG A 69 11.71 22.57 11.24
C ARG A 69 12.09 24.01 11.56
N ALA A 70 12.80 24.20 12.69
CA ALA A 70 13.11 25.52 13.25
C ALA A 70 14.00 26.37 12.32
N GLU A 71 14.95 25.76 11.61
CA GLU A 71 15.88 26.45 10.73
C GLU A 71 15.31 26.78 9.34
N ALA A 72 14.12 26.28 9.01
CA ALA A 72 13.47 26.62 7.75
C ALA A 72 12.79 28.01 7.84
N SER A 73 12.57 28.63 6.69
CA SER A 73 11.82 29.89 6.63
C SER A 73 10.37 29.69 7.05
N GLN A 74 9.74 30.76 7.53
CA GLN A 74 8.32 30.73 7.89
C GLN A 74 7.45 30.37 6.68
N GLU A 75 7.77 30.90 5.50
CA GLU A 75 7.07 30.58 4.26
C GLU A 75 7.12 29.08 3.96
N HIS A 76 8.30 28.46 4.08
CA HIS A 76 8.46 27.01 3.88
C HIS A 76 7.61 26.22 4.88
N ARG A 77 7.65 26.59 6.17
CA ARG A 77 6.86 25.91 7.21
C ARG A 77 5.37 26.03 6.96
N ASP A 78 4.91 27.21 6.54
CA ASP A 78 3.49 27.44 6.25
C ASP A 78 3.03 26.62 5.04
N ASN A 79 3.84 26.56 3.99
CA ASN A 79 3.57 25.74 2.81
C ASN A 79 3.50 24.25 3.17
N CYS A 80 4.42 23.78 4.01
CA CYS A 80 4.44 22.41 4.48
C CYS A 80 3.25 22.10 5.39
N GLN A 81 2.83 23.06 6.23
CA GLN A 81 1.65 22.89 7.08
C GLN A 81 0.38 22.75 6.23
N ALA A 82 0.25 23.53 5.16
CA ALA A 82 -0.88 23.42 4.25
C ALA A 82 -0.93 22.03 3.58
N LYS A 83 0.23 21.52 3.15
CA LYS A 83 0.34 20.17 2.58
C LYS A 83 0.03 19.09 3.63
N LEU A 84 0.52 19.28 4.85
CA LEU A 84 0.23 18.36 5.96
C LEU A 84 -1.27 18.26 6.22
N ASN A 85 -1.97 19.38 6.20
CA ASN A 85 -3.42 19.41 6.41
C ASN A 85 -4.16 18.56 5.36
N VAL A 86 -3.75 18.65 4.09
CA VAL A 86 -4.29 17.81 3.01
C VAL A 86 -4.00 16.33 3.25
N LEU A 87 -2.77 15.99 3.66
CA LEU A 87 -2.41 14.59 3.96
C LEU A 87 -3.22 14.02 5.13
N LEU A 88 -3.50 14.84 6.15
CA LEU A 88 -4.32 14.43 7.30
C LEU A 88 -5.78 14.17 6.88
N GLU A 89 -6.32 14.98 5.99
CA GLU A 89 -7.65 14.76 5.39
C GLU A 89 -7.66 13.45 4.58
N GLN A 90 -6.64 13.23 3.75
CA GLN A 90 -6.49 11.98 3.00
C GLN A 90 -6.44 10.76 3.92
N ARG A 91 -5.76 10.87 5.07
CA ARG A 91 -5.70 9.78 6.05
C ARG A 91 -7.09 9.42 6.58
N THR A 92 -7.89 10.42 6.91
CA THR A 92 -9.26 10.23 7.37
C THR A 92 -10.10 9.56 6.27
N ASP A 93 -10.04 10.07 5.06
CA ASP A 93 -10.79 9.54 3.92
C ASP A 93 -10.40 8.10 3.60
N LEU A 94 -9.10 7.82 3.55
CA LEU A 94 -8.61 6.48 3.24
C LEU A 94 -8.95 5.48 4.34
N SER A 95 -8.83 5.88 5.61
CA SER A 95 -9.20 5.03 6.75
C SER A 95 -10.68 4.67 6.72
N THR A 96 -11.54 5.65 6.45
CA THR A 96 -12.98 5.44 6.30
C THR A 96 -13.28 4.50 5.12
N ALA A 97 -12.63 4.72 3.99
CA ALA A 97 -12.82 3.88 2.79
C ALA A 97 -12.39 2.43 3.05
N ILE A 98 -11.34 2.20 3.82
CA ILE A 98 -10.91 0.85 4.20
C ILE A 98 -11.94 0.18 5.11
N ASP A 99 -12.45 0.90 6.11
CA ASP A 99 -13.50 0.38 6.99
C ASP A 99 -14.75 0.02 6.20
N ASP A 100 -15.16 0.88 5.27
CA ASP A 100 -16.31 0.65 4.38
C ASP A 100 -16.07 -0.58 3.47
N LEU A 101 -14.87 -0.73 2.94
CA LEU A 101 -14.51 -1.87 2.11
C LEU A 101 -14.65 -3.19 2.89
N LEU A 102 -14.13 -3.24 4.11
CA LEU A 102 -14.22 -4.43 4.96
C LEU A 102 -15.69 -4.74 5.32
N GLN A 103 -16.47 -3.71 5.61
CA GLN A 103 -17.89 -3.85 5.90
C GLN A 103 -18.67 -4.39 4.69
N ASP A 104 -18.36 -3.87 3.49
CA ASP A 104 -18.98 -4.33 2.24
C ASP A 104 -18.65 -5.80 1.94
N ILE A 105 -17.41 -6.21 2.21
CA ILE A 105 -16.99 -7.61 2.05
C ILE A 105 -17.74 -8.50 3.04
N GLU A 106 -17.84 -8.08 4.30
CA GLU A 106 -18.53 -8.80 5.35
C GLU A 106 -20.02 -8.98 5.02
N ASN A 107 -20.63 -7.95 4.44
CA ASN A 107 -22.04 -7.95 4.04
C ASN A 107 -22.30 -8.70 2.72
N GLY A 108 -21.27 -9.13 2.00
CA GLY A 108 -21.42 -9.76 0.69
C GLY A 108 -21.70 -8.78 -0.45
N ASP A 109 -21.55 -7.47 -0.22
CA ASP A 109 -21.77 -6.41 -1.22
C ASP A 109 -20.57 -6.26 -2.17
N LYS A 110 -19.39 -6.68 -1.73
CA LYS A 110 -18.19 -6.74 -2.55
C LYS A 110 -17.55 -8.12 -2.51
N PHE A 111 -17.02 -8.54 -3.65
CA PHE A 111 -16.32 -9.80 -3.79
C PHE A 111 -14.82 -9.57 -3.59
N MET A 112 -14.24 -10.21 -2.57
CA MET A 112 -12.81 -10.11 -2.31
C MET A 112 -12.06 -11.12 -3.20
N LYS A 113 -11.38 -10.60 -4.22
CA LYS A 113 -10.56 -11.39 -5.12
C LYS A 113 -9.11 -10.94 -5.01
N VAL A 114 -8.22 -11.89 -4.78
CA VAL A 114 -6.80 -11.63 -4.53
C VAL A 114 -5.96 -12.37 -5.55
N TYR A 115 -4.96 -11.67 -6.09
CA TYR A 115 -3.98 -12.23 -7.00
C TYR A 115 -2.60 -12.15 -6.39
N LYS A 116 -1.81 -13.19 -6.57
CA LYS A 116 -0.38 -13.14 -6.23
C LYS A 116 0.34 -12.23 -7.21
N GLN A 117 1.29 -11.45 -6.70
CA GLN A 117 2.12 -10.63 -7.57
C GLN A 117 3.08 -11.49 -8.39
N MET A 118 3.20 -11.13 -9.66
CA MET A 118 4.20 -11.69 -10.56
C MET A 118 5.38 -10.71 -10.62
N LYS A 119 6.51 -11.11 -10.01
CA LYS A 119 7.72 -10.28 -9.92
C LYS A 119 8.60 -10.50 -11.15
N MET A 120 8.32 -9.77 -12.22
CA MET A 120 8.94 -10.00 -13.52
C MET A 120 10.42 -9.63 -13.56
N TYR A 121 10.83 -8.57 -12.86
CA TYR A 121 12.22 -8.10 -12.95
C TYR A 121 13.20 -8.84 -12.07
N ASN A 122 12.76 -9.77 -11.24
CA ASN A 122 13.61 -10.65 -10.45
C ASN A 122 13.71 -12.05 -11.04
N ASP A 123 13.02 -12.31 -12.16
CA ASP A 123 13.02 -13.59 -12.86
C ASP A 123 13.93 -13.49 -14.07
N ASP A 124 14.99 -14.31 -14.09
CA ASP A 124 15.99 -14.35 -15.16
C ASP A 124 15.38 -14.69 -16.52
N GLU A 125 14.35 -15.54 -16.56
CA GLU A 125 13.67 -15.94 -17.79
C GLU A 125 12.79 -14.83 -18.35
N LEU A 126 12.14 -14.07 -17.46
CA LEU A 126 11.24 -12.96 -17.85
C LEU A 126 11.99 -11.68 -18.17
N ASN A 127 13.22 -11.54 -17.70
CA ASN A 127 14.03 -10.34 -17.90
C ASN A 127 15.51 -10.69 -18.13
N PRO A 128 15.82 -11.41 -19.22
CA PRO A 128 17.17 -11.94 -19.44
C PRO A 128 18.24 -10.84 -19.61
N VAL A 129 17.87 -9.68 -20.16
CA VAL A 129 18.81 -8.57 -20.38
C VAL A 129 19.38 -8.06 -19.06
N LEU A 130 18.58 -7.99 -18.01
CA LEU A 130 18.99 -7.51 -16.70
C LEU A 130 20.02 -8.45 -16.03
N TYR A 131 19.96 -9.74 -16.34
CA TYR A 131 20.78 -10.78 -15.71
C TYR A 131 21.87 -11.34 -16.63
N GLN A 132 22.01 -10.79 -17.85
CA GLN A 132 22.96 -11.27 -18.86
C GLN A 132 24.42 -11.25 -18.41
N ASN A 133 24.81 -10.36 -17.53
CA ASN A 133 26.17 -10.12 -17.07
C ASN A 133 26.50 -10.74 -15.70
N LYS A 134 25.68 -11.67 -15.22
CA LYS A 134 25.89 -12.32 -13.93
C LYS A 134 26.78 -13.57 -13.96
N LYS A 135 27.39 -13.83 -15.08
CA LYS A 135 28.32 -14.96 -15.21
C LYS A 135 29.72 -14.59 -14.74
#